data_495013f40c7ba251a81d0102adaa36be
#
_entry.id   495013f40c7ba251a81d0102adaa36be
#
_cell.length_a   1.000
_cell.length_b   1.000
_cell.length_c   1.000
_cell.angle_alpha   90.00
_cell.angle_beta   90.00
_cell.angle_gamma   90.00
#
_symmetry.space_group_name_H-M   'P 1'
#
loop_
_entity.id
_entity.type
_entity.pdbx_description
1 polymer ?
#
loop_
_entity_poly.entity_id
_entity_poly.type
_entity_poly.pdbx_seq_one_letter_code
_entity_poly.pdbx_strand_id
1 'polypeptide(L)'
;NYSFMLTEQEYQDRFINAVFFGFGFASQRVDNASALQVIYVYPQSPAAEQGLKRGDKIVSIEGVSVSEWLSGFDSGRYSSEDIYGPNQAGVVRNFVWRQPDGVEQRADLVKSRVSTNTVLHRSVQQLAERKVGYLVFNSFIELSETELEQAFAYFNQQQIDELILDLRYNGGGLIRVANQLSSHIAYPQLQGKVFVKYRYNDKNTASN
;
A
#
# COMPACT_ATOMS: atom_id res chain seq x y z
N ASN A 1 2.96 -10.61 13.80
CA ASN A 1 2.01 -11.71 13.70
C ASN A 1 1.36 -11.67 12.31
N TYR A 2 1.57 -12.70 11.49
CA TYR A 2 1.04 -12.76 10.11
C TYR A 2 -0.27 -13.55 10.02
N SER A 3 -0.79 -14.04 11.15
CA SER A 3 -2.05 -14.78 11.21
C SER A 3 -3.18 -13.83 11.58
N PHE A 4 -4.25 -13.84 10.79
CA PHE A 4 -5.46 -13.07 11.01
C PHE A 4 -6.67 -13.87 10.53
N MET A 5 -7.85 -13.52 11.03
CA MET A 5 -9.12 -14.03 10.54
C MET A 5 -9.91 -12.88 9.94
N LEU A 6 -10.56 -13.13 8.82
CA LEU A 6 -11.44 -12.20 8.13
C LEU A 6 -12.79 -12.89 7.92
N THR A 7 -13.85 -12.13 7.85
CA THR A 7 -15.11 -12.59 7.28
C THR A 7 -14.94 -12.82 5.79
N GLU A 8 -15.81 -13.60 5.16
CA GLU A 8 -15.81 -13.80 3.71
C GLU A 8 -15.89 -12.46 2.97
N GLN A 9 -16.75 -11.54 3.43
CA GLN A 9 -16.88 -10.21 2.81
C GLN A 9 -15.60 -9.40 2.92
N GLU A 10 -14.93 -9.37 4.06
CA GLU A 10 -13.65 -8.67 4.24
C GLU A 10 -12.55 -9.26 3.37
N TYR A 11 -12.54 -10.59 3.19
CA TYR A 11 -11.63 -11.27 2.29
C TYR A 11 -11.87 -10.84 0.84
N GLN A 12 -13.12 -10.89 0.39
CA GLN A 12 -13.51 -10.47 -0.96
C GLN A 12 -13.15 -9.00 -1.21
N ASP A 13 -13.48 -8.11 -0.28
CA ASP A 13 -13.20 -6.69 -0.43
C ASP A 13 -11.68 -6.42 -0.48
N ARG A 14 -10.91 -7.06 0.38
CA ARG A 14 -9.48 -6.80 0.49
C ARG A 14 -8.64 -7.40 -0.63
N PHE A 15 -8.94 -8.64 -1.05
CA PHE A 15 -8.07 -9.40 -1.96
C PHE A 15 -8.61 -9.53 -3.37
N ILE A 16 -9.92 -9.44 -3.56
CA ILE A 16 -10.59 -9.58 -4.86
C ILE A 16 -11.03 -8.21 -5.39
N ASN A 17 -11.86 -7.50 -4.61
CA ASN A 17 -12.41 -6.20 -5.03
C ASN A 17 -11.40 -5.05 -4.89
N ALA A 18 -10.30 -5.27 -4.15
CA ALA A 18 -9.28 -4.26 -3.85
C ALA A 18 -9.88 -2.96 -3.29
N VAL A 19 -10.77 -3.10 -2.30
CA VAL A 19 -11.44 -1.98 -1.63
C VAL A 19 -11.42 -2.15 -0.10
N PHE A 20 -11.48 -1.04 0.59
CA PHE A 20 -11.66 -1.00 2.04
C PHE A 20 -12.40 0.26 2.47
N PHE A 21 -12.98 0.25 3.67
CA PHE A 21 -13.50 1.48 4.27
C PHE A 21 -12.41 2.19 5.05
N GLY A 22 -12.08 3.41 4.67
CA GLY A 22 -10.98 4.14 5.29
C GLY A 22 -10.85 5.57 4.81
N PHE A 23 -9.80 6.22 5.28
CA PHE A 23 -9.45 7.58 4.88
C PHE A 23 -8.57 7.62 3.62
N GLY A 24 -7.99 6.48 3.23
CA GLY A 24 -7.28 6.35 1.97
C GLY A 24 -5.81 6.75 2.01
N PHE A 25 -5.14 6.53 3.13
CA PHE A 25 -3.69 6.68 3.24
C PHE A 25 -3.06 5.55 4.06
N ALA A 26 -1.78 5.38 3.91
CA ALA A 26 -0.97 4.57 4.81
C ALA A 26 0.12 5.42 5.46
N SER A 27 0.50 5.08 6.68
CA SER A 27 1.47 5.81 7.47
C SER A 27 2.37 4.88 8.27
N GLN A 28 3.50 5.42 8.71
CA GLN A 28 4.42 4.77 9.61
C GLN A 28 4.75 5.67 10.80
N ARG A 29 5.09 5.06 11.94
CA ARG A 29 5.51 5.80 13.13
C ARG A 29 6.89 6.43 12.89
N VAL A 30 7.03 7.70 13.22
CA VAL A 30 8.29 8.46 13.13
C VAL A 30 8.46 9.34 14.36
N ASP A 31 9.62 9.99 14.47
CA ASP A 31 9.90 10.97 15.52
C ASP A 31 9.65 10.39 16.94
N ASN A 32 10.18 9.19 17.21
CA ASN A 32 9.97 8.45 18.48
C ASN A 32 8.49 8.25 18.81
N ALA A 33 7.68 7.89 17.81
CA ALA A 33 6.24 7.69 17.91
C ALA A 33 5.43 8.95 18.26
N SER A 34 5.96 10.15 18.01
CA SER A 34 5.21 11.41 18.20
C SER A 34 4.44 11.85 16.95
N ALA A 35 4.66 11.20 15.80
CA ALA A 35 3.95 11.46 14.57
C ALA A 35 3.77 10.20 13.72
N LEU A 36 2.78 10.23 12.82
CA LEU A 36 2.59 9.25 11.76
C LEU A 36 2.94 9.89 10.42
N GLN A 37 4.06 9.50 9.83
CA GLN A 37 4.43 9.97 8.51
C GLN A 37 3.65 9.23 7.44
N VAL A 38 2.99 9.97 6.56
CA VAL A 38 2.25 9.44 5.41
C VAL A 38 3.25 8.87 4.40
N ILE A 39 3.10 7.58 4.08
CA ILE A 39 3.97 6.87 3.14
C ILE A 39 3.38 6.78 1.73
N TYR A 40 2.06 6.75 1.62
CA TYR A 40 1.31 6.96 0.38
C TYR A 40 -0.14 7.36 0.67
N VAL A 41 -0.79 7.95 -0.34
CA VAL A 41 -2.21 8.31 -0.34
C VAL A 41 -2.84 7.72 -1.60
N TYR A 42 -3.96 7.04 -1.45
CA TYR A 42 -4.70 6.50 -2.59
C TYR A 42 -5.40 7.64 -3.36
N PRO A 43 -5.34 7.63 -4.70
CA PRO A 43 -6.07 8.59 -5.51
C PRO A 43 -7.57 8.57 -5.23
N GLN A 44 -8.23 9.73 -5.34
CA GLN A 44 -9.67 9.87 -5.13
C GLN A 44 -10.18 9.40 -3.75
N SER A 45 -9.28 9.38 -2.76
CA SER A 45 -9.63 9.06 -1.38
C SER A 45 -9.94 10.32 -0.58
N PRO A 46 -10.65 10.20 0.56
CA PRO A 46 -10.89 11.33 1.46
C PRO A 46 -9.62 12.10 1.84
N ALA A 47 -8.52 11.40 2.07
CA ALA A 47 -7.23 12.01 2.37
C ALA A 47 -6.67 12.80 1.17
N ALA A 48 -6.78 12.25 -0.03
CA ALA A 48 -6.34 12.94 -1.25
C ALA A 48 -7.15 14.21 -1.53
N GLU A 49 -8.47 14.15 -1.34
CA GLU A 49 -9.39 15.28 -1.52
C GLU A 49 -9.09 16.44 -0.56
N GLN A 50 -8.63 16.13 0.66
CA GLN A 50 -8.24 17.13 1.65
C GLN A 50 -6.76 17.54 1.54
N GLY A 51 -6.05 17.06 0.50
CA GLY A 51 -4.69 17.50 0.20
C GLY A 51 -3.59 16.86 1.05
N LEU A 52 -3.90 15.78 1.80
CA LEU A 52 -2.88 14.98 2.49
C LEU A 52 -1.96 14.32 1.45
N LYS A 53 -0.64 14.39 1.67
CA LYS A 53 0.36 13.91 0.72
C LYS A 53 1.40 13.03 1.40
N ARG A 54 2.09 12.23 0.58
CA ARG A 54 3.28 11.51 1.03
C ARG A 54 4.31 12.48 1.61
N GLY A 55 4.85 12.14 2.78
CA GLY A 55 5.83 12.93 3.50
C GLY A 55 5.23 13.82 4.59
N ASP A 56 3.92 14.10 4.53
CA ASP A 56 3.22 14.80 5.60
C ASP A 56 3.27 13.99 6.90
N LYS A 57 3.29 14.68 8.04
CA LYS A 57 3.32 14.07 9.36
C LYS A 57 2.02 14.37 10.10
N ILE A 58 1.18 13.38 10.30
CA ILE A 58 -0.02 13.49 11.15
C ILE A 58 0.45 13.62 12.60
N VAL A 59 0.01 14.67 13.29
CA VAL A 59 0.45 15.03 14.63
C VAL A 59 -0.68 14.92 15.66
N SER A 60 -1.95 15.05 15.24
CA SER A 60 -3.10 14.75 16.09
C SER A 60 -4.28 14.19 15.32
N ILE A 61 -5.15 13.45 16.03
CA ILE A 61 -6.42 12.91 15.55
C ILE A 61 -7.44 13.18 16.65
N GLU A 62 -8.59 13.76 16.30
CA GLU A 62 -9.66 14.14 17.25
C GLU A 62 -9.14 15.04 18.41
N GLY A 63 -8.18 15.92 18.13
CA GLY A 63 -7.57 16.79 19.14
C GLY A 63 -6.59 16.11 20.10
N VAL A 64 -6.45 14.80 20.02
CA VAL A 64 -5.49 14.01 20.83
C VAL A 64 -4.20 13.84 20.04
N SER A 65 -3.05 14.03 20.68
CA SER A 65 -1.75 13.88 20.02
C SER A 65 -1.50 12.44 19.55
N VAL A 66 -0.80 12.29 18.44
CA VAL A 66 -0.38 10.95 17.94
C VAL A 66 0.44 10.21 19.00
N SER A 67 1.29 10.91 19.75
CA SER A 67 2.07 10.31 20.84
C SER A 67 1.18 9.66 21.90
N GLU A 68 0.10 10.34 22.30
CA GLU A 68 -0.84 9.80 23.28
C GLU A 68 -1.63 8.61 22.73
N TRP A 69 -2.13 8.71 21.48
CA TRP A 69 -2.81 7.61 20.81
C TRP A 69 -1.93 6.36 20.71
N LEU A 70 -0.69 6.51 20.29
CA LEU A 70 0.23 5.38 20.10
C LEU A 70 0.65 4.77 21.44
N SER A 71 0.91 5.59 22.46
CA SER A 71 1.18 5.10 23.83
C SER A 71 0.00 4.32 24.41
N GLY A 72 -1.22 4.82 24.21
CA GLY A 72 -2.44 4.12 24.61
C GLY A 72 -2.66 2.82 23.85
N PHE A 73 -2.38 2.80 22.54
CA PHE A 73 -2.46 1.61 21.70
C PHE A 73 -1.45 0.54 22.14
N ASP A 74 -0.20 0.93 22.37
CA ASP A 74 0.88 0.01 22.77
C ASP A 74 0.64 -0.58 24.17
N SER A 75 0.00 0.17 25.08
CA SER A 75 -0.41 -0.30 26.41
C SER A 75 -1.73 -1.08 26.43
N GLY A 76 -2.43 -1.19 25.29
CA GLY A 76 -3.75 -1.83 25.21
C GLY A 76 -4.91 -0.99 25.77
N ARG A 77 -4.68 0.30 26.10
CA ARG A 77 -5.73 1.23 26.55
C ARG A 77 -6.65 1.65 25.41
N TYR A 78 -6.11 1.78 24.20
CA TYR A 78 -6.82 2.13 23.00
C TYR A 78 -6.71 1.04 21.95
N SER A 79 -7.78 0.81 21.21
CA SER A 79 -7.83 0.00 20.00
C SER A 79 -7.65 0.87 18.73
N SER A 80 -7.48 0.23 17.59
CA SER A 80 -7.52 0.93 16.31
C SER A 80 -8.86 1.62 16.05
N GLU A 81 -9.95 1.04 16.56
CA GLU A 81 -11.30 1.59 16.42
C GLU A 81 -11.48 2.86 17.26
N ASP A 82 -10.87 2.95 18.43
CA ASP A 82 -10.90 4.18 19.23
C ASP A 82 -10.21 5.33 18.48
N ILE A 83 -9.11 5.06 17.81
CA ILE A 83 -8.33 6.07 17.08
C ILE A 83 -9.06 6.47 15.79
N TYR A 84 -9.41 5.48 14.97
CA TYR A 84 -9.88 5.71 13.61
C TYR A 84 -11.39 5.55 13.45
N GLY A 85 -12.11 5.08 14.47
CA GLY A 85 -13.53 4.73 14.41
C GLY A 85 -13.78 3.39 13.72
N PRO A 86 -15.05 2.90 13.75
CA PRO A 86 -15.43 1.61 13.19
C PRO A 86 -15.14 1.49 11.69
N ASN A 87 -15.03 0.25 11.21
CA ASN A 87 -14.75 -0.06 9.80
C ASN A 87 -16.01 0.08 8.93
N GLN A 88 -16.52 1.30 8.82
CA GLN A 88 -17.72 1.62 8.02
C GLN A 88 -17.62 3.00 7.38
N ALA A 89 -18.39 3.23 6.31
CA ALA A 89 -18.49 4.53 5.67
C ALA A 89 -19.17 5.56 6.57
N GLY A 90 -18.86 6.85 6.35
CA GLY A 90 -19.48 7.97 7.05
C GLY A 90 -18.85 8.32 8.39
N VAL A 91 -17.91 7.53 8.89
CA VAL A 91 -17.15 7.87 10.11
C VAL A 91 -16.27 9.08 9.85
N VAL A 92 -16.44 10.13 10.63
CA VAL A 92 -15.66 11.36 10.54
C VAL A 92 -14.57 11.35 11.60
N ARG A 93 -13.37 11.79 11.24
CA ARG A 93 -12.26 12.08 12.15
C ARG A 93 -11.56 13.37 11.75
N ASN A 94 -11.30 14.22 12.74
CA ASN A 94 -10.50 15.42 12.55
C ASN A 94 -9.00 15.06 12.59
N PHE A 95 -8.28 15.41 11.54
CA PHE A 95 -6.84 15.21 11.45
C PHE A 95 -6.11 16.53 11.41
N VAL A 96 -4.97 16.60 12.10
CA VAL A 96 -4.00 17.69 11.96
C VAL A 96 -2.69 17.08 11.50
N TRP A 97 -2.13 17.63 10.42
CA TRP A 97 -0.85 17.19 9.90
C TRP A 97 0.07 18.36 9.58
N ARG A 98 1.36 18.11 9.60
CA ARG A 98 2.40 19.07 9.24
C ARG A 98 3.04 18.66 7.94
N GLN A 99 3.08 19.60 6.99
CA GLN A 99 3.76 19.45 5.72
C GLN A 99 5.29 19.51 5.88
N PRO A 100 6.08 19.04 4.91
CA PRO A 100 7.55 19.09 4.99
C PRO A 100 8.14 20.48 5.19
N ASP A 101 7.45 21.54 4.74
CA ASP A 101 7.82 22.94 4.94
C ASP A 101 7.44 23.50 6.32
N GLY A 102 6.81 22.68 7.17
CA GLY A 102 6.39 23.04 8.52
C GLY A 102 4.99 23.61 8.64
N VAL A 103 4.30 23.83 7.52
CA VAL A 103 2.90 24.34 7.54
C VAL A 103 1.96 23.28 8.11
N GLU A 104 1.15 23.67 9.08
CA GLU A 104 0.08 22.83 9.63
C GLU A 104 -1.20 22.96 8.84
N GLN A 105 -1.81 21.82 8.58
CA GLN A 105 -3.13 21.70 7.95
C GLN A 105 -4.07 20.92 8.88
N ARG A 106 -5.37 21.19 8.73
CA ARG A 106 -6.42 20.50 9.47
C ARG A 106 -7.60 20.24 8.56
N ALA A 107 -8.15 19.03 8.64
CA ALA A 107 -9.40 18.70 7.96
C ALA A 107 -10.14 17.57 8.68
N ASP A 108 -11.45 17.55 8.47
CA ASP A 108 -12.29 16.40 8.77
C ASP A 108 -12.23 15.44 7.58
N LEU A 109 -11.74 14.24 7.82
CA LEU A 109 -11.77 13.16 6.86
C LEU A 109 -12.98 12.26 7.14
N VAL A 110 -13.73 11.94 6.09
CA VAL A 110 -14.89 11.06 6.18
C VAL A 110 -14.54 9.71 5.58
N LYS A 111 -14.59 8.64 6.38
CA LYS A 111 -14.36 7.29 5.83
C LYS A 111 -15.29 7.01 4.65
N SER A 112 -14.73 6.56 3.57
CA SER A 112 -15.46 6.10 2.39
C SER A 112 -14.93 4.75 1.92
N ARG A 113 -15.61 4.19 0.92
CA ARG A 113 -15.08 3.04 0.19
C ARG A 113 -13.92 3.51 -0.66
N VAL A 114 -12.71 3.08 -0.34
CA VAL A 114 -11.48 3.42 -1.05
C VAL A 114 -11.09 2.26 -1.96
N SER A 115 -10.90 2.56 -3.23
CA SER A 115 -10.29 1.62 -4.17
C SER A 115 -8.78 1.65 -3.99
N THR A 116 -8.17 0.48 -3.84
CA THR A 116 -6.71 0.36 -3.76
C THR A 116 -6.16 0.16 -5.16
N ASN A 117 -5.09 0.85 -5.47
CA ASN A 117 -4.22 0.50 -6.58
C ASN A 117 -2.94 -0.15 -6.03
N THR A 118 -2.41 -1.11 -6.73
CA THR A 118 -1.20 -1.85 -6.30
C THR A 118 0.05 -1.28 -6.93
N VAL A 119 -0.07 -0.70 -8.12
CA VAL A 119 0.94 0.17 -8.72
C VAL A 119 0.70 1.59 -8.19
N LEU A 120 1.40 1.96 -7.12
CA LEU A 120 1.23 3.27 -6.48
C LEU A 120 1.81 4.41 -7.31
N HIS A 121 2.87 4.12 -8.06
CA HIS A 121 3.53 5.11 -8.92
C HIS A 121 4.31 4.43 -10.03
N ARG A 122 4.30 5.04 -11.21
CA ARG A 122 5.19 4.72 -12.32
C ARG A 122 5.66 6.00 -13.00
N SER A 123 6.92 6.03 -13.37
CA SER A 123 7.50 7.14 -14.14
C SER A 123 8.70 6.67 -14.95
N VAL A 124 9.09 7.46 -15.93
CA VAL A 124 10.33 7.28 -16.68
C VAL A 124 11.18 8.53 -16.53
N GLN A 125 12.44 8.36 -16.23
CA GLN A 125 13.41 9.43 -16.08
C GLN A 125 14.56 9.22 -17.06
N GLN A 126 15.02 10.31 -17.67
CA GLN A 126 16.24 10.29 -18.47
C GLN A 126 17.42 10.53 -17.54
N LEU A 127 18.27 9.52 -17.40
CA LEU A 127 19.51 9.59 -16.61
C LEU A 127 20.69 9.36 -17.56
N ALA A 128 21.40 10.44 -17.88
CA ALA A 128 22.40 10.46 -18.94
C ALA A 128 21.83 9.92 -20.27
N GLU A 129 22.40 8.86 -20.81
CA GLU A 129 21.95 8.27 -22.08
C GLU A 129 20.90 7.16 -21.91
N ARG A 130 20.50 6.86 -20.66
CA ARG A 130 19.56 5.77 -20.34
C ARG A 130 18.21 6.29 -19.87
N LYS A 131 17.16 5.61 -20.31
CA LYS A 131 15.80 5.79 -19.79
C LYS A 131 15.55 4.78 -18.68
N VAL A 132 15.33 5.29 -17.48
CA VAL A 132 15.09 4.46 -16.29
C VAL A 132 13.62 4.52 -15.91
N GLY A 133 12.95 3.37 -15.96
CA GLY A 133 11.62 3.19 -15.40
C GLY A 133 11.68 3.12 -13.86
N TYR A 134 10.73 3.74 -13.18
CA TYR A 134 10.55 3.62 -11.75
C TYR A 134 9.14 3.12 -11.46
N LEU A 135 9.04 2.01 -10.75
CA LEU A 135 7.78 1.34 -10.41
C LEU A 135 7.69 1.15 -8.89
N VAL A 136 6.68 1.76 -8.25
CA VAL A 136 6.34 1.51 -6.84
C VAL A 136 5.17 0.52 -6.81
N PHE A 137 5.40 -0.66 -6.26
CA PHE A 137 4.44 -1.75 -6.24
C PHE A 137 4.25 -2.29 -4.81
N ASN A 138 3.01 -2.24 -4.27
CA ASN A 138 2.76 -2.45 -2.84
C ASN A 138 2.06 -3.76 -2.47
N SER A 139 1.45 -4.48 -3.42
CA SER A 139 0.72 -5.70 -3.08
C SER A 139 0.58 -6.64 -4.28
N PHE A 140 0.60 -7.95 -4.03
CA PHE A 140 0.38 -9.01 -5.01
C PHE A 140 -1.03 -9.57 -4.86
N ILE A 141 -2.06 -8.79 -5.23
CA ILE A 141 -3.47 -9.19 -5.23
C ILE A 141 -3.98 -9.38 -6.67
N GLU A 142 -5.23 -9.79 -6.85
CA GLU A 142 -5.78 -10.10 -8.16
C GLU A 142 -5.76 -8.91 -9.14
N LEU A 143 -6.14 -7.73 -8.67
CA LEU A 143 -6.06 -6.48 -9.44
C LEU A 143 -4.66 -6.18 -9.99
N SER A 144 -3.62 -6.62 -9.27
CA SER A 144 -2.23 -6.37 -9.66
C SER A 144 -1.88 -6.93 -11.02
N GLU A 145 -2.53 -8.00 -11.47
CA GLU A 145 -2.27 -8.59 -12.78
C GLU A 145 -2.51 -7.57 -13.90
N THR A 146 -3.66 -6.90 -13.85
CA THR A 146 -4.01 -5.88 -14.85
C THR A 146 -3.13 -4.63 -14.72
N GLU A 147 -2.85 -4.18 -13.48
CA GLU A 147 -2.04 -2.99 -13.25
C GLU A 147 -0.58 -3.18 -13.66
N LEU A 148 -0.01 -4.38 -13.44
CA LEU A 148 1.33 -4.71 -13.92
C LEU A 148 1.40 -4.74 -15.45
N GLU A 149 0.42 -5.36 -16.13
CA GLU A 149 0.36 -5.32 -17.60
C GLU A 149 0.35 -3.88 -18.14
N GLN A 150 -0.47 -3.01 -17.55
CA GLN A 150 -0.53 -1.60 -17.91
C GLN A 150 0.78 -0.86 -17.63
N ALA A 151 1.45 -1.17 -16.51
CA ALA A 151 2.72 -0.55 -16.16
C ALA A 151 3.83 -0.96 -17.12
N PHE A 152 3.94 -2.26 -17.44
CA PHE A 152 4.96 -2.75 -18.35
C PHE A 152 4.67 -2.39 -19.82
N ALA A 153 3.40 -2.33 -20.24
CA ALA A 153 3.03 -1.78 -21.54
C ALA A 153 3.49 -0.31 -21.70
N TYR A 154 3.31 0.50 -20.64
CA TYR A 154 3.81 1.87 -20.60
C TYR A 154 5.34 1.91 -20.70
N PHE A 155 6.07 1.10 -19.94
CA PHE A 155 7.53 1.06 -20.00
C PHE A 155 8.06 0.61 -21.36
N ASN A 156 7.42 -0.38 -21.96
CA ASN A 156 7.75 -0.84 -23.31
C ASN A 156 7.52 0.28 -24.36
N GLN A 157 6.41 1.01 -24.26
CA GLN A 157 6.14 2.16 -25.14
C GLN A 157 7.19 3.27 -24.98
N GLN A 158 7.65 3.49 -23.74
CA GLN A 158 8.70 4.48 -23.45
C GLN A 158 10.09 3.98 -23.82
N GLN A 159 10.25 2.68 -24.13
CA GLN A 159 11.53 2.05 -24.43
C GLN A 159 12.56 2.29 -23.33
N ILE A 160 12.24 1.87 -22.10
CA ILE A 160 13.17 1.98 -20.98
C ILE A 160 14.33 1.01 -21.14
N ASP A 161 15.52 1.43 -20.70
CA ASP A 161 16.73 0.60 -20.69
C ASP A 161 16.88 -0.19 -19.38
N GLU A 162 16.42 0.40 -18.27
CA GLU A 162 16.55 -0.15 -16.92
C GLU A 162 15.27 0.09 -16.11
N LEU A 163 15.07 -0.73 -15.08
CA LEU A 163 13.93 -0.62 -14.17
C LEU A 163 14.41 -0.56 -12.71
N ILE A 164 13.93 0.43 -11.98
CA ILE A 164 13.96 0.46 -10.51
C ILE A 164 12.60 -0.02 -10.02
N LEU A 165 12.58 -1.19 -9.38
CA LEU A 165 11.40 -1.77 -8.73
C LEU A 165 11.44 -1.48 -7.24
N ASP A 166 10.50 -0.66 -6.75
CA ASP A 166 10.37 -0.28 -5.35
C ASP A 166 9.30 -1.12 -4.66
N LEU A 167 9.74 -2.04 -3.80
CA LEU A 167 8.90 -2.94 -2.99
C LEU A 167 8.91 -2.58 -1.50
N ARG A 168 9.39 -1.39 -1.12
CA ARG A 168 9.55 -1.01 0.31
C ARG A 168 8.26 -1.09 1.12
N TYR A 169 7.12 -0.91 0.48
CA TYR A 169 5.79 -0.96 1.12
C TYR A 169 5.01 -2.23 0.77
N ASN A 170 5.66 -3.19 0.08
CA ASN A 170 4.99 -4.39 -0.40
C ASN A 170 4.84 -5.42 0.73
N GLY A 171 3.60 -5.84 0.98
CA GLY A 171 3.24 -6.83 1.98
C GLY A 171 3.23 -8.29 1.47
N GLY A 172 3.57 -8.52 0.19
CA GLY A 172 3.46 -9.84 -0.44
C GLY A 172 2.09 -10.10 -1.06
N GLY A 173 1.71 -11.38 -1.19
CA GLY A 173 0.40 -11.82 -1.69
C GLY A 173 0.47 -13.06 -2.59
N LEU A 174 -0.20 -13.02 -3.74
CA LEU A 174 -0.40 -14.15 -4.65
C LEU A 174 0.87 -14.49 -5.43
N ILE A 175 1.28 -15.76 -5.36
CA ILE A 175 2.49 -16.26 -6.06
C ILE A 175 2.34 -16.15 -7.58
N ARG A 176 1.12 -16.30 -8.15
CA ARG A 176 0.91 -16.13 -9.58
C ARG A 176 1.25 -14.71 -10.06
N VAL A 177 0.92 -13.69 -9.25
CA VAL A 177 1.26 -12.29 -9.53
C VAL A 177 2.77 -12.05 -9.42
N ALA A 178 3.43 -12.68 -8.43
CA ALA A 178 4.88 -12.63 -8.31
C ALA A 178 5.57 -13.28 -9.53
N ASN A 179 5.03 -14.39 -10.03
CA ASN A 179 5.49 -15.02 -11.27
C ASN A 179 5.32 -14.11 -12.49
N GLN A 180 4.17 -13.43 -12.61
CA GLN A 180 3.93 -12.46 -13.69
C GLN A 180 4.94 -11.31 -13.63
N LEU A 181 5.11 -10.65 -12.47
CA LEU A 181 6.10 -9.59 -12.30
C LEU A 181 7.51 -10.06 -12.66
N SER A 182 7.90 -11.25 -12.16
CA SER A 182 9.20 -11.83 -12.46
C SER A 182 9.38 -12.11 -13.96
N SER A 183 8.32 -12.53 -14.65
CA SER A 183 8.34 -12.79 -16.09
C SER A 183 8.52 -11.51 -16.90
N HIS A 184 8.01 -10.37 -16.44
CA HIS A 184 8.24 -9.08 -17.10
C HIS A 184 9.69 -8.59 -16.98
N ILE A 185 10.39 -8.93 -15.89
CA ILE A 185 11.76 -8.44 -15.62
C ILE A 185 12.83 -9.47 -15.93
N ALA A 186 12.46 -10.73 -16.16
CA ALA A 186 13.41 -11.81 -16.41
C ALA A 186 14.07 -11.67 -17.78
N TYR A 187 15.33 -12.09 -17.86
CA TYR A 187 16.00 -12.20 -19.15
C TYR A 187 15.34 -13.27 -20.02
N PRO A 188 15.28 -13.10 -21.35
CA PRO A 188 14.66 -14.07 -22.27
C PRO A 188 15.19 -15.50 -22.14
N GLN A 189 16.45 -15.68 -21.71
CA GLN A 189 17.07 -16.98 -21.49
C GLN A 189 16.45 -17.78 -20.33
N LEU A 190 15.67 -17.11 -19.46
CA LEU A 190 14.95 -17.73 -18.35
C LEU A 190 13.55 -18.19 -18.73
N GLN A 191 13.10 -17.92 -19.96
CA GLN A 191 11.80 -18.38 -20.45
C GLN A 191 11.66 -19.90 -20.30
N GLY A 192 10.53 -20.34 -19.74
CA GLY A 192 10.24 -21.74 -19.48
C GLY A 192 10.99 -22.37 -18.30
N LYS A 193 11.78 -21.58 -17.55
CA LYS A 193 12.38 -22.06 -16.30
C LYS A 193 11.39 -22.02 -15.15
N VAL A 194 11.59 -22.91 -14.18
CA VAL A 194 10.75 -22.97 -12.98
C VAL A 194 10.99 -21.74 -12.11
N PHE A 195 9.94 -20.95 -11.88
CA PHE A 195 9.97 -19.80 -10.97
C PHE A 195 9.93 -20.25 -9.51
N VAL A 196 9.02 -21.16 -9.15
CA VAL A 196 8.83 -21.66 -7.78
C VAL A 196 8.48 -23.12 -7.78
N LYS A 197 8.97 -23.86 -6.79
CA LYS A 197 8.60 -25.24 -6.53
C LYS A 197 8.08 -25.37 -5.11
N TYR A 198 6.84 -25.80 -4.97
CA TYR A 198 6.23 -26.04 -3.66
C TYR A 198 6.84 -27.31 -3.03
N ARG A 199 7.13 -27.21 -1.74
CA ARG A 199 7.43 -28.36 -0.89
C ARG A 199 6.43 -28.39 0.25
N TYR A 200 5.70 -29.46 0.33
CA TYR A 200 4.75 -29.68 1.41
C TYR A 200 5.40 -30.56 2.50
N ASN A 201 4.79 -30.57 3.69
CA ASN A 201 5.16 -31.53 4.72
C ASN A 201 4.71 -32.94 4.32
N ASP A 202 5.12 -33.94 5.08
CA ASP A 202 4.84 -35.37 4.85
C ASP A 202 3.34 -35.69 4.76
N LYS A 203 2.48 -34.90 5.42
CA LYS A 203 1.02 -35.11 5.40
C LYS A 203 0.37 -34.64 4.09
N ASN A 204 0.95 -33.69 3.40
CA ASN A 204 0.39 -33.09 2.18
C ASN A 204 1.09 -33.54 0.90
N THR A 205 2.21 -34.27 0.98
CA THR A 205 2.96 -34.76 -0.19
C THR A 205 2.22 -35.86 -0.96
N ALA A 206 1.27 -36.54 -0.31
CA ALA A 206 0.49 -37.64 -0.92
C ALA A 206 -0.72 -37.17 -1.75
N SER A 207 -0.99 -35.86 -1.81
CA SER A 207 -2.17 -35.28 -2.48
C SER A 207 -1.88 -34.61 -3.83
N ASN A 208 -0.66 -34.74 -4.35
CA ASN A 208 -0.21 -34.17 -5.65
C ASN A 208 0.50 -35.19 -6.52
#